data_9a0fde7b44fbca234c84754f51eb5563
#
_entry.id   9a0fde7b44fbca234c84754f51eb5563
#
_cell.length_a   1.000
_cell.length_b   1.000
_cell.length_c   1.000
_cell.angle_alpha   90.00
_cell.angle_beta   90.00
_cell.angle_gamma   90.00
#
_symmetry.space_group_name_H-M   'P 1'
#
loop_
_entity.id
_entity.type
_entity.pdbx_description
1 polymer ?
#
loop_
_entity_poly.entity_id
_entity_poly.type
_entity_poly.pdbx_seq_one_letter_code
_entity_poly.pdbx_strand_id
1 'polypeptide(L)'
;MNWKSALIKHNGTDRIAVYFEKNTELIARIKTYEDARWSASRRCWHVPDTDENRLHFKIELAQNLTPNEEGITSIDNFRKYLLSKRYSPNTITVYCDALRSFLTFYRNKSVKDITNEDVILYNNDYILKNKFSVSYQNQIVNAIKLFFRTVYEKSIQVEKIHRPKREKKLPNVLSKEEVKAILDAHSNIKHKM
;
A
#
# COMPACT_ATOMS: atom_id res chain seq x y z
N MET A 1 -30.43 -8.77 -3.09
CA MET A 1 -29.86 -8.95 -4.45
C MET A 1 -28.43 -9.42 -4.28
N ASN A 2 -28.11 -10.64 -4.75
CA ASN A 2 -26.77 -11.22 -4.56
C ASN A 2 -25.97 -11.10 -5.86
N TRP A 3 -25.20 -10.03 -5.99
CA TRP A 3 -24.10 -9.96 -6.95
C TRP A 3 -22.79 -9.70 -6.23
N LYS A 4 -21.69 -10.09 -6.85
CA LYS A 4 -20.33 -9.71 -6.46
C LYS A 4 -19.79 -8.76 -7.52
N SER A 5 -19.12 -7.71 -7.11
CA SER A 5 -18.48 -6.73 -8.00
C SER A 5 -16.99 -6.63 -7.70
N ALA A 6 -16.18 -6.38 -8.73
CA ALA A 6 -14.75 -6.21 -8.60
C ALA A 6 -14.22 -5.29 -9.71
N LEU A 7 -13.15 -4.55 -9.41
CA LEU A 7 -12.41 -3.81 -10.43
C LEU A 7 -11.59 -4.79 -11.26
N ILE A 8 -11.62 -4.61 -12.57
CA ILE A 8 -10.83 -5.40 -13.51
C ILE A 8 -10.19 -4.51 -14.58
N LYS A 9 -9.05 -4.94 -15.11
CA LYS A 9 -8.55 -4.42 -16.40
C LYS A 9 -9.04 -5.32 -17.54
N HIS A 10 -9.74 -4.73 -18.48
CA HIS A 10 -10.20 -5.41 -19.68
C HIS A 10 -9.77 -4.62 -20.92
N ASN A 11 -8.93 -5.23 -21.77
CA ASN A 11 -8.36 -4.57 -22.97
C ASN A 11 -7.68 -3.23 -22.68
N GLY A 12 -6.90 -3.16 -21.56
CA GLY A 12 -6.18 -1.96 -21.17
C GLY A 12 -7.02 -0.89 -20.45
N THR A 13 -8.33 -1.06 -20.36
CA THR A 13 -9.26 -0.12 -19.70
C THR A 13 -9.70 -0.66 -18.34
N ASP A 14 -9.82 0.23 -17.35
CA ASP A 14 -10.37 -0.13 -16.05
C ASP A 14 -11.89 -0.25 -16.16
N ARG A 15 -12.44 -1.36 -15.66
CA ARG A 15 -13.87 -1.67 -15.73
C ARG A 15 -14.32 -2.35 -14.44
N ILE A 16 -15.63 -2.31 -14.20
CA ILE A 16 -16.26 -3.00 -13.07
C ILE A 16 -16.86 -4.30 -13.57
N ALA A 17 -16.33 -5.43 -13.09
CA ALA A 17 -16.93 -6.74 -13.30
C ALA A 17 -18.07 -6.99 -12.31
N VAL A 18 -19.16 -7.54 -12.79
CA VAL A 18 -20.35 -7.88 -12.00
C VAL A 18 -20.65 -9.36 -12.21
N TYR A 19 -20.59 -10.12 -11.12
CA TYR A 19 -20.81 -11.56 -11.09
C TYR A 19 -22.14 -11.85 -10.40
N PHE A 20 -23.01 -12.58 -11.07
CA PHE A 20 -24.26 -13.07 -10.49
C PHE A 20 -24.68 -14.37 -11.18
N GLU A 21 -25.48 -15.18 -10.51
CA GLU A 21 -26.08 -16.37 -11.11
C GLU A 21 -27.04 -15.98 -12.24
N LYS A 22 -27.18 -16.84 -13.26
CA LYS A 22 -27.99 -16.55 -14.43
C LYS A 22 -29.44 -16.21 -14.03
N ASN A 23 -29.77 -14.94 -14.13
CA ASN A 23 -31.06 -14.38 -13.81
C ASN A 23 -31.47 -13.39 -14.89
N THR A 24 -32.64 -13.61 -15.49
CA THR A 24 -33.13 -12.81 -16.62
C THR A 24 -33.38 -11.35 -16.24
N GLU A 25 -33.84 -11.07 -15.02
CA GLU A 25 -34.09 -9.72 -14.51
C GLU A 25 -32.79 -8.96 -14.31
N LEU A 26 -31.78 -9.62 -13.71
CA LEU A 26 -30.45 -9.01 -13.49
C LEU A 26 -29.73 -8.77 -14.83
N ILE A 27 -29.90 -9.67 -15.80
CA ILE A 27 -29.37 -9.49 -17.16
C ILE A 27 -30.05 -8.30 -17.84
N ALA A 28 -31.37 -8.19 -17.77
CA ALA A 28 -32.10 -7.06 -18.34
C ALA A 28 -31.64 -5.74 -17.70
N ARG A 29 -31.50 -5.74 -16.36
CA ARG A 29 -31.06 -4.56 -15.61
C ARG A 29 -29.62 -4.15 -15.93
N ILE A 30 -28.67 -5.10 -16.00
CA ILE A 30 -27.27 -4.72 -16.31
C ILE A 30 -27.12 -4.17 -17.72
N LYS A 31 -27.95 -4.61 -18.67
CA LYS A 31 -27.97 -4.09 -20.04
C LYS A 31 -28.46 -2.65 -20.17
N THR A 32 -29.10 -2.09 -19.13
CA THR A 32 -29.49 -0.67 -19.13
C THR A 32 -28.33 0.27 -18.84
N TYR A 33 -27.21 -0.26 -18.35
CA TYR A 33 -26.02 0.56 -18.11
C TYR A 33 -25.30 0.83 -19.43
N GLU A 34 -24.86 2.05 -19.59
CA GLU A 34 -24.08 2.47 -20.75
C GLU A 34 -22.82 1.59 -20.92
N ASP A 35 -22.59 1.14 -22.15
CA ASP A 35 -21.45 0.27 -22.51
C ASP A 35 -21.30 -1.00 -21.63
N ALA A 36 -22.42 -1.55 -21.14
CA ALA A 36 -22.41 -2.85 -20.46
C ALA A 36 -22.13 -3.97 -21.47
N ARG A 37 -21.13 -4.80 -21.20
CA ARG A 37 -20.70 -5.90 -22.08
C ARG A 37 -20.54 -7.20 -21.31
N TRP A 38 -20.77 -8.32 -22.00
CA TRP A 38 -20.48 -9.65 -21.48
C TRP A 38 -19.08 -10.11 -21.87
N SER A 39 -18.30 -10.56 -20.93
CA SER A 39 -17.01 -11.21 -21.18
C SER A 39 -17.15 -12.73 -21.03
N ALA A 40 -17.07 -13.45 -22.15
CA ALA A 40 -17.16 -14.91 -22.17
C ALA A 40 -15.93 -15.55 -21.47
N SER A 41 -14.74 -14.98 -21.65
CA SER A 41 -13.50 -15.48 -21.04
C SER A 41 -13.49 -15.34 -19.51
N ARG A 42 -14.10 -14.29 -18.97
CA ARG A 42 -14.19 -14.03 -17.54
C ARG A 42 -15.53 -14.46 -16.93
N ARG A 43 -16.49 -14.87 -17.74
CA ARG A 43 -17.86 -15.26 -17.35
C ARG A 43 -18.52 -14.21 -16.45
N CYS A 44 -18.39 -12.94 -16.82
CA CYS A 44 -18.98 -11.82 -16.06
C CYS A 44 -19.50 -10.74 -17.02
N TRP A 45 -20.47 -9.99 -16.54
CA TRP A 45 -20.80 -8.69 -17.11
C TRP A 45 -19.80 -7.65 -16.63
N HIS A 46 -19.53 -6.66 -17.46
CA HIS A 46 -18.71 -5.54 -17.03
C HIS A 46 -19.22 -4.22 -17.61
N VAL A 47 -19.11 -3.17 -16.81
CA VAL A 47 -19.48 -1.80 -17.14
C VAL A 47 -18.25 -0.89 -17.04
N PRO A 48 -18.29 0.32 -17.62
CA PRO A 48 -17.23 1.30 -17.45
C PRO A 48 -16.99 1.61 -15.95
N ASP A 49 -15.74 1.89 -15.61
CA ASP A 49 -15.34 2.31 -14.28
C ASP A 49 -15.61 3.82 -14.14
N THR A 50 -16.82 4.18 -13.71
CA THR A 50 -17.25 5.54 -13.40
C THR A 50 -17.66 5.64 -11.94
N ASP A 51 -17.61 6.84 -11.37
CA ASP A 51 -18.02 7.06 -9.97
C ASP A 51 -19.47 6.64 -9.72
N GLU A 52 -20.35 6.86 -10.69
CA GLU A 52 -21.74 6.47 -10.65
C GLU A 52 -21.93 4.95 -10.61
N ASN A 53 -21.19 4.23 -11.47
CA ASN A 53 -21.18 2.77 -11.48
C ASN A 53 -20.55 2.20 -10.21
N ARG A 54 -19.48 2.82 -9.70
CA ARG A 54 -18.86 2.43 -8.43
C ARG A 54 -19.81 2.52 -7.26
N LEU A 55 -20.56 3.62 -7.13
CA LEU A 55 -21.61 3.79 -6.11
C LEU A 55 -22.68 2.70 -6.25
N HIS A 56 -23.16 2.46 -7.48
CA HIS A 56 -24.22 1.51 -7.73
C HIS A 56 -23.82 0.06 -7.40
N PHE A 57 -22.62 -0.33 -7.79
CA PHE A 57 -22.09 -1.69 -7.56
C PHE A 57 -21.35 -1.82 -6.23
N LYS A 58 -21.44 -0.84 -5.33
CA LYS A 58 -20.80 -0.81 -4.01
C LYS A 58 -19.29 -1.05 -4.06
N ILE A 59 -18.65 -0.60 -5.12
CA ILE A 59 -17.21 -0.50 -5.21
C ILE A 59 -16.81 0.83 -4.58
N GLU A 60 -15.80 0.81 -3.73
CA GLU A 60 -15.25 2.05 -3.20
C GLU A 60 -14.92 2.98 -4.37
N LEU A 61 -15.44 4.21 -4.30
CA LEU A 61 -15.09 5.22 -5.29
C LEU A 61 -13.57 5.23 -5.39
N ALA A 62 -13.04 5.18 -6.62
CA ALA A 62 -11.67 5.58 -6.87
C ALA A 62 -11.62 7.08 -6.65
N GLN A 63 -11.71 7.45 -5.39
CA GLN A 63 -11.21 8.74 -5.04
C GLN A 63 -9.76 8.69 -5.51
N ASN A 64 -9.31 9.66 -6.29
CA ASN A 64 -7.91 10.00 -6.37
C ASN A 64 -7.53 10.35 -4.92
N LEU A 65 -7.20 9.31 -4.15
CA LEU A 65 -6.85 9.41 -2.76
C LEU A 65 -5.45 10.04 -2.75
N THR A 66 -5.43 11.33 -3.04
CA THR A 66 -4.25 12.16 -2.89
C THR A 66 -4.34 12.91 -1.56
N PRO A 67 -3.22 13.15 -0.91
CA PRO A 67 -3.18 14.08 0.21
C PRO A 67 -3.74 15.45 -0.21
N ASN A 68 -4.20 16.24 0.75
CA ASN A 68 -4.53 17.65 0.50
C ASN A 68 -3.28 18.45 0.11
N GLU A 69 -3.43 19.70 -0.29
CA GLU A 69 -2.33 20.55 -0.71
C GLU A 69 -1.24 20.73 0.37
N GLU A 70 -1.64 20.84 1.64
CA GLU A 70 -0.72 20.88 2.78
C GLU A 70 0.08 19.56 2.87
N GLY A 71 -0.57 18.44 2.67
CA GLY A 71 0.06 17.11 2.66
C GLY A 71 1.05 16.94 1.52
N ILE A 72 0.69 17.39 0.30
CA ILE A 72 1.59 17.35 -0.86
C ILE A 72 2.84 18.19 -0.60
N THR A 73 2.67 19.43 -0.14
CA THR A 73 3.78 20.31 0.22
C THR A 73 4.68 19.72 1.31
N SER A 74 4.05 19.08 2.31
CA SER A 74 4.76 18.41 3.40
C SER A 74 5.60 17.22 2.91
N ILE A 75 5.11 16.44 1.96
CA ILE A 75 5.85 15.33 1.35
C ILE A 75 7.06 15.86 0.56
N ASP A 76 6.90 16.96 -0.17
CA ASP A 76 8.00 17.56 -0.92
C ASP A 76 9.10 18.12 0.00
N ASN A 77 8.71 18.74 1.11
CA ASN A 77 9.66 19.21 2.12
C ASN A 77 10.40 18.02 2.77
N PHE A 78 9.70 16.95 3.07
CA PHE A 78 10.30 15.74 3.61
C PHE A 78 11.26 15.09 2.60
N ARG A 79 10.91 15.05 1.32
CA ARG A 79 11.79 14.58 0.23
C ARG A 79 13.07 15.40 0.16
N LYS A 80 12.98 16.72 0.20
CA LYS A 80 14.14 17.63 0.22
C LYS A 80 15.04 17.37 1.43
N TYR A 81 14.46 17.14 2.61
CA TYR A 81 15.19 16.76 3.81
C TYR A 81 15.95 15.45 3.62
N LEU A 82 15.29 14.38 3.11
CA LEU A 82 15.92 13.08 2.89
C LEU A 82 17.08 13.19 1.88
N LEU A 83 16.92 13.97 0.82
CA LEU A 83 17.96 14.26 -0.17
C LEU A 83 19.16 14.98 0.48
N SER A 84 18.94 16.00 1.30
CA SER A 84 20.00 16.75 2.00
C SER A 84 20.81 15.85 2.95
N LYS A 85 20.16 14.83 3.52
CA LYS A 85 20.80 13.81 4.38
C LYS A 85 21.41 12.66 3.61
N ARG A 86 21.42 12.69 2.27
CA ARG A 86 21.97 11.68 1.37
C ARG A 86 21.39 10.27 1.59
N TYR A 87 20.08 10.17 1.90
CA TYR A 87 19.42 8.87 1.90
C TYR A 87 19.42 8.23 0.51
N SER A 88 19.45 6.90 0.44
CA SER A 88 19.41 6.19 -0.84
C SER A 88 18.12 6.48 -1.61
N PRO A 89 18.14 6.50 -2.96
CA PRO A 89 16.95 6.74 -3.77
C PRO A 89 15.78 5.82 -3.39
N ASN A 90 16.06 4.54 -3.14
CA ASN A 90 15.05 3.57 -2.72
C ASN A 90 14.43 3.94 -1.37
N THR A 91 15.23 4.35 -0.39
CA THR A 91 14.74 4.79 0.93
C THR A 91 13.85 6.03 0.80
N ILE A 92 14.24 6.99 -0.03
CA ILE A 92 13.46 8.22 -0.29
C ILE A 92 12.11 7.86 -0.87
N THR A 93 12.06 6.99 -1.88
CA THR A 93 10.82 6.54 -2.50
C THR A 93 9.91 5.86 -1.47
N VAL A 94 10.43 4.85 -0.76
CA VAL A 94 9.65 4.08 0.23
C VAL A 94 9.10 4.98 1.35
N TYR A 95 9.89 5.93 1.84
CA TYR A 95 9.45 6.83 2.93
C TYR A 95 8.44 7.87 2.44
N CYS A 96 8.62 8.43 1.24
CA CYS A 96 7.65 9.35 0.66
C CYS A 96 6.32 8.66 0.33
N ASP A 97 6.36 7.42 -0.15
CA ASP A 97 5.13 6.66 -0.45
C ASP A 97 4.39 6.24 0.81
N ALA A 98 5.13 5.85 1.86
CA ALA A 98 4.57 5.58 3.18
C ALA A 98 3.88 6.83 3.76
N LEU A 99 4.53 7.98 3.68
CA LEU A 99 3.97 9.26 4.14
C LEU A 99 2.78 9.69 3.29
N ARG A 100 2.82 9.49 1.97
CA ARG A 100 1.70 9.77 1.06
C ARG A 100 0.47 8.95 1.46
N SER A 101 0.62 7.65 1.69
CA SER A 101 -0.47 6.78 2.14
C SER A 101 -1.09 7.27 3.45
N PHE A 102 -0.27 7.67 4.42
CA PHE A 102 -0.71 8.19 5.69
C PHE A 102 -1.47 9.52 5.56
N LEU A 103 -0.90 10.49 4.85
CA LEU A 103 -1.53 11.81 4.67
C LEU A 103 -2.77 11.75 3.76
N THR A 104 -2.85 10.78 2.87
CA THR A 104 -4.06 10.49 2.10
C THR A 104 -5.20 10.01 3.01
N PHE A 105 -4.90 9.15 3.97
CA PHE A 105 -5.89 8.69 4.96
C PHE A 105 -6.44 9.87 5.80
N TYR A 106 -5.58 10.84 6.14
CA TYR A 106 -5.93 12.04 6.90
C TYR A 106 -6.11 13.30 6.03
N ARG A 107 -6.48 13.16 4.75
CA ARG A 107 -6.63 14.30 3.81
C ARG A 107 -7.59 15.40 4.28
N ASN A 108 -8.55 15.07 5.15
CA ASN A 108 -9.53 16.01 5.70
C ASN A 108 -9.06 16.67 7.00
N LYS A 109 -7.83 16.40 7.45
CA LYS A 109 -7.23 16.93 8.67
C LYS A 109 -5.97 17.71 8.33
N SER A 110 -5.72 18.85 9.00
CA SER A 110 -4.45 19.53 8.86
C SER A 110 -3.31 18.68 9.41
N VAL A 111 -2.18 18.69 8.73
CA VAL A 111 -1.00 17.89 9.12
C VAL A 111 -0.51 18.27 10.52
N LYS A 112 -0.67 19.54 10.91
CA LYS A 112 -0.28 20.06 12.25
C LYS A 112 -1.12 19.48 13.38
N ASP A 113 -2.38 19.16 13.09
CA ASP A 113 -3.35 18.66 14.08
C ASP A 113 -3.28 17.14 14.27
N ILE A 114 -2.44 16.46 13.50
CA ILE A 114 -2.23 15.01 13.62
C ILE A 114 -1.56 14.71 14.96
N THR A 115 -2.13 13.77 15.70
CA THR A 115 -1.69 13.35 17.05
C THR A 115 -1.13 11.93 17.06
N ASN A 116 -0.65 11.50 18.23
CA ASN A 116 -0.23 10.11 18.42
C ASN A 116 -1.39 9.13 18.27
N GLU A 117 -2.58 9.51 18.72
CA GLU A 117 -3.81 8.74 18.58
C GLU A 117 -4.16 8.48 17.11
N ASP A 118 -3.98 9.48 16.27
CA ASP A 118 -4.19 9.33 14.82
C ASP A 118 -3.21 8.30 14.21
N VAL A 119 -1.97 8.29 14.63
CA VAL A 119 -0.99 7.31 14.13
C VAL A 119 -1.35 5.89 14.60
N ILE A 120 -1.84 5.74 15.83
CA ILE A 120 -2.34 4.46 16.36
C ILE A 120 -3.57 4.01 15.58
N LEU A 121 -4.53 4.91 15.33
CA LEU A 121 -5.74 4.64 14.58
C LEU A 121 -5.42 4.20 13.14
N TYR A 122 -4.54 4.91 12.46
CA TYR A 122 -4.07 4.53 11.12
C TYR A 122 -3.42 3.14 11.12
N ASN A 123 -2.61 2.82 12.13
CA ASN A 123 -2.01 1.50 12.26
C ASN A 123 -3.08 0.41 12.38
N ASN A 124 -4.11 0.62 13.20
CA ASN A 124 -5.15 -0.37 13.44
C ASN A 124 -6.14 -0.49 12.29
N ASP A 125 -6.67 0.64 11.82
CA ASP A 125 -7.79 0.66 10.86
C ASP A 125 -7.33 0.55 9.41
N TYR A 126 -6.07 0.90 9.11
CA TYR A 126 -5.54 0.79 7.76
C TYR A 126 -4.51 -0.34 7.64
N ILE A 127 -3.46 -0.32 8.45
CA ILE A 127 -2.35 -1.27 8.30
C ILE A 127 -2.77 -2.69 8.68
N LEU A 128 -3.31 -2.88 9.89
CA LEU A 128 -3.69 -4.22 10.38
C LEU A 128 -4.92 -4.76 9.68
N LYS A 129 -5.94 -3.93 9.45
CA LYS A 129 -7.17 -4.32 8.77
C LYS A 129 -6.93 -4.79 7.33
N ASN A 130 -6.01 -4.17 6.61
CA ASN A 130 -5.58 -4.58 5.27
C ASN A 130 -4.51 -5.68 5.27
N LYS A 131 -4.14 -6.23 6.45
CA LYS A 131 -3.19 -7.33 6.60
C LYS A 131 -1.82 -7.07 5.94
N PHE A 132 -1.34 -5.84 6.00
CA PHE A 132 -0.01 -5.51 5.50
C PHE A 132 1.09 -6.23 6.31
N SER A 133 2.24 -6.46 5.69
CA SER A 133 3.35 -7.16 6.31
C SER A 133 3.94 -6.36 7.48
N VAL A 134 4.52 -7.07 8.46
CA VAL A 134 5.25 -6.47 9.59
C VAL A 134 6.36 -5.52 9.13
N SER A 135 7.05 -5.87 8.04
CA SER A 135 8.10 -5.02 7.46
C SER A 135 7.52 -3.71 6.94
N TYR A 136 6.38 -3.76 6.25
CA TYR A 136 5.68 -2.58 5.75
C TYR A 136 5.19 -1.69 6.89
N GLN A 137 4.57 -2.27 7.92
CA GLN A 137 4.17 -1.54 9.13
C GLN A 137 5.34 -0.79 9.75
N ASN A 138 6.48 -1.45 9.93
CA ASN A 138 7.68 -0.83 10.50
C ASN A 138 8.22 0.30 9.63
N GLN A 139 8.21 0.16 8.31
CA GLN A 139 8.63 1.21 7.38
C GLN A 139 7.74 2.45 7.49
N ILE A 140 6.42 2.27 7.50
CA ILE A 140 5.45 3.37 7.64
C ILE A 140 5.66 4.11 8.95
N VAL A 141 5.72 3.39 10.07
CA VAL A 141 5.87 4.00 11.39
C VAL A 141 7.20 4.77 11.50
N ASN A 142 8.28 4.23 10.91
CA ASN A 142 9.57 4.92 10.89
C ASN A 142 9.54 6.18 10.01
N ALA A 143 8.88 6.13 8.85
CA ALA A 143 8.72 7.28 7.96
C ALA A 143 7.93 8.40 8.65
N ILE A 144 6.79 8.07 9.28
CA ILE A 144 5.94 9.02 10.02
C ILE A 144 6.73 9.64 11.17
N LYS A 145 7.42 8.84 11.98
CA LYS A 145 8.24 9.33 13.09
C LYS A 145 9.32 10.31 12.62
N LEU A 146 10.04 9.94 11.56
CA LEU A 146 11.09 10.79 11.01
C LEU A 146 10.52 12.09 10.47
N PHE A 147 9.42 12.03 9.72
CA PHE A 147 8.73 13.18 9.16
C PHE A 147 8.32 14.19 10.23
N PHE A 148 7.54 13.77 11.24
CA PHE A 148 7.08 14.69 12.28
C PHE A 148 8.23 15.28 13.07
N ARG A 149 9.28 14.51 13.35
CA ARG A 149 10.46 15.00 14.06
C ARG A 149 11.23 16.07 13.27
N THR A 150 11.28 15.94 11.93
CA THR A 150 12.17 16.77 11.11
C THR A 150 11.48 17.95 10.43
N VAL A 151 10.19 17.83 10.13
CA VAL A 151 9.42 18.87 9.43
C VAL A 151 8.57 19.69 10.41
N TYR A 152 8.04 19.04 11.44
CA TYR A 152 7.17 19.70 12.43
C TYR A 152 7.78 19.79 13.83
N GLU A 153 9.01 19.35 14.03
CA GLU A 153 9.70 19.31 15.33
C GLU A 153 8.87 18.63 16.43
N LYS A 154 7.96 17.76 16.03
CA LYS A 154 6.99 17.07 16.89
C LYS A 154 7.44 15.64 17.14
N SER A 155 7.50 15.22 18.41
CA SER A 155 7.83 13.85 18.77
C SER A 155 6.60 12.96 18.75
N ILE A 156 6.58 11.97 17.87
CA ILE A 156 5.57 10.90 17.85
C ILE A 156 6.06 9.76 18.76
N GLN A 157 5.27 9.43 19.78
CA GLN A 157 5.59 8.36 20.74
C GLN A 157 5.27 6.99 20.11
N VAL A 158 6.24 6.44 19.42
CA VAL A 158 6.11 5.18 18.67
C VAL A 158 5.98 3.97 19.60
N GLU A 159 6.43 4.10 20.84
CA GLU A 159 6.36 3.06 21.87
C GLU A 159 4.91 2.64 22.19
N LYS A 160 3.95 3.56 22.01
CA LYS A 160 2.51 3.28 22.16
C LYS A 160 1.91 2.51 20.97
N ILE A 161 2.62 2.41 19.86
CA ILE A 161 2.19 1.66 18.69
C ILE A 161 2.68 0.22 18.84
N HIS A 162 1.75 -0.72 18.97
CA HIS A 162 2.12 -2.14 19.07
C HIS A 162 2.83 -2.58 17.79
N ARG A 163 4.13 -2.85 17.90
CA ARG A 163 4.94 -3.37 16.78
C ARG A 163 5.24 -4.84 17.02
N PRO A 164 4.92 -5.72 16.07
CA PRO A 164 5.35 -7.11 16.17
C PRO A 164 6.88 -7.16 16.13
N LYS A 165 7.48 -7.89 17.09
CA LYS A 165 8.90 -8.17 17.05
C LYS A 165 9.21 -9.06 15.85
N ARG A 166 10.29 -8.75 15.16
CA ARG A 166 10.78 -9.61 14.08
C ARG A 166 11.16 -10.96 14.68
N GLU A 167 10.67 -12.05 14.10
CA GLU A 167 11.17 -13.37 14.46
C GLU A 167 12.69 -13.43 14.29
N LYS A 168 13.38 -13.80 15.36
CA LYS A 168 14.81 -14.10 15.28
C LYS A 168 14.96 -15.46 14.59
N LYS A 169 15.10 -15.47 13.28
CA LYS A 169 15.51 -16.68 12.56
C LYS A 169 17.00 -16.87 12.82
N LEU A 170 17.37 -18.02 13.37
CA LEU A 170 18.77 -18.40 13.45
C LEU A 170 19.33 -18.45 12.01
N PRO A 171 20.51 -17.88 11.78
CA PRO A 171 21.17 -18.04 10.47
C PRO A 171 21.36 -19.55 10.20
N ASN A 172 21.20 -19.94 8.95
CA ASN A 172 21.63 -21.27 8.53
C ASN A 172 23.14 -21.36 8.74
N VAL A 173 23.54 -22.14 9.72
CA VAL A 173 24.95 -22.35 10.03
C VAL A 173 25.42 -23.51 9.16
N LEU A 174 26.37 -23.23 8.28
CA LEU A 174 27.03 -24.25 7.48
C LEU A 174 27.97 -25.06 8.38
N SER A 175 28.05 -26.37 8.15
CA SER A 175 29.03 -27.22 8.78
C SER A 175 30.46 -26.87 8.29
N LYS A 176 31.48 -27.28 9.04
CA LYS A 176 32.87 -27.05 8.61
C LYS A 176 33.17 -27.72 7.26
N GLU A 177 32.56 -28.86 7.00
CA GLU A 177 32.69 -29.64 5.77
C GLU A 177 32.06 -28.88 4.58
N GLU A 178 30.88 -28.30 4.77
CA GLU A 178 30.21 -27.48 3.74
C GLU A 178 31.00 -26.21 3.43
N VAL A 179 31.50 -25.51 4.46
CA VAL A 179 32.36 -24.33 4.26
C VAL A 179 33.63 -24.71 3.49
N LYS A 180 34.25 -25.83 3.84
CA LYS A 180 35.45 -26.32 3.12
C LYS A 180 35.11 -26.64 1.67
N ALA A 181 34.01 -27.33 1.41
CA ALA A 181 33.60 -27.65 0.05
C ALA A 181 33.32 -26.39 -0.80
N ILE A 182 32.71 -25.35 -0.22
CA ILE A 182 32.48 -24.06 -0.88
C ILE A 182 33.83 -23.36 -1.21
N LEU A 183 34.73 -23.33 -0.24
CA LEU A 183 36.07 -22.73 -0.44
C LEU A 183 36.90 -23.49 -1.50
N ASP A 184 36.82 -24.80 -1.53
CA ASP A 184 37.54 -25.62 -2.48
C ASP A 184 36.93 -25.57 -3.90
N ALA A 185 35.67 -25.31 -4.03
CA ALA A 185 34.98 -25.10 -5.32
C ALA A 185 35.41 -23.84 -6.07
N HIS A 186 36.00 -22.86 -5.37
CA HIS A 186 36.47 -21.62 -6.00
C HIS A 186 37.90 -21.78 -6.56
N SER A 187 38.04 -21.58 -7.88
CA SER A 187 39.35 -21.56 -8.57
C SER A 187 40.13 -20.28 -8.33
N ASN A 188 39.51 -19.20 -7.89
CA ASN A 188 40.15 -17.90 -7.71
C ASN A 188 40.71 -17.75 -6.29
N ILE A 189 42.03 -17.67 -6.15
CA ILE A 189 42.76 -17.54 -4.89
C ILE A 189 42.29 -16.33 -4.04
N LYS A 190 41.91 -15.22 -4.68
CA LYS A 190 41.40 -14.02 -3.96
C LYS A 190 40.08 -14.24 -3.19
N HIS A 191 39.34 -15.27 -3.51
CA HIS A 191 38.12 -15.64 -2.80
C HIS A 191 38.31 -16.73 -1.73
N LYS A 192 39.56 -17.25 -1.59
CA LYS A 192 39.91 -18.24 -0.56
C LYS A 192 40.48 -17.61 0.72
N MET A 193 40.71 -16.26 0.71
CA MET A 193 41.20 -15.53 1.89
C MET A 193 40.00 -15.01 2.74
#